data_91fb818c787d284da9a0ab59911fe09f
#
_entry.id   91fb818c787d284da9a0ab59911fe09f
#
_cell.length_a   1.000
_cell.length_b   1.000
_cell.length_c   1.000
_cell.angle_alpha   90.00
_cell.angle_beta   90.00
_cell.angle_gamma   90.00
#
_symmetry.space_group_name_H-M   'P 1'
#
loop_
_entity.id
_entity.type
_entity.pdbx_description
1 polymer ?
#
loop_
_entity_poly.entity_id
_entity_poly.type
_entity_poly.pdbx_seq_one_letter_code
_entity_poly.pdbx_strand_id
1 'polypeptide(L)'
;MIFPIFVVVTLAEIYVLVSVGDAIGAWSTILLVIITALIGSTLLKQQGWSIMAKAQQSIAEGRTPALEMLEGVVILVSGVLLLTPGFITDGLGLLGLTPWSRRYFINHFLEKNAERVFSKRNSVFIHKSSNQETKTADKDEPIEGEFWEDK
;
A
#
# COMPACT_ATOMS: atom_id res chain seq x y z
N MET A 1 -20.09 -10.85 5.47
CA MET A 1 -19.81 -12.23 4.97
C MET A 1 -18.36 -12.67 5.15
N ILE A 2 -17.62 -12.10 6.10
CA ILE A 2 -16.20 -12.46 6.38
C ILE A 2 -16.12 -13.73 7.26
N PHE A 3 -17.08 -13.90 8.18
CA PHE A 3 -17.09 -15.01 9.13
C PHE A 3 -17.07 -16.41 8.47
N PRO A 4 -17.93 -16.75 7.49
CA PRO A 4 -17.90 -18.07 6.87
C PRO A 4 -16.57 -18.36 6.14
N ILE A 5 -15.97 -17.35 5.52
CA ILE A 5 -14.67 -17.48 4.86
C ILE A 5 -13.58 -17.81 5.90
N PHE A 6 -13.59 -17.11 7.04
CA PHE A 6 -12.66 -17.37 8.13
C PHE A 6 -12.77 -18.81 8.64
N VAL A 7 -14.00 -19.30 8.86
CA VAL A 7 -14.24 -20.68 9.30
C VAL A 7 -13.70 -21.69 8.29
N VAL A 8 -13.98 -21.49 6.99
CA VAL A 8 -13.51 -22.39 5.93
C VAL A 8 -11.98 -22.40 5.86
N VAL A 9 -11.33 -21.25 5.92
CA VAL A 9 -9.86 -21.15 5.92
C VAL A 9 -9.28 -21.86 7.14
N THR A 10 -9.84 -21.64 8.34
CA THR A 10 -9.36 -22.27 9.57
C THR A 10 -9.49 -23.80 9.51
N LEU A 11 -10.62 -24.31 8.98
CA LEU A 11 -10.81 -25.76 8.81
C LEU A 11 -9.82 -26.35 7.78
N ALA A 12 -9.57 -25.62 6.68
CA ALA A 12 -8.59 -26.03 5.67
C ALA A 12 -7.18 -26.09 6.27
N GLU A 13 -6.79 -25.09 7.09
CA GLU A 13 -5.49 -25.09 7.80
C GLU A 13 -5.34 -26.30 8.73
N ILE A 14 -6.36 -26.55 9.56
CA ILE A 14 -6.33 -27.70 10.46
C ILE A 14 -6.20 -29.01 9.67
N TYR A 15 -6.95 -29.14 8.60
CA TYR A 15 -6.87 -30.33 7.72
C TYR A 15 -5.47 -30.51 7.14
N VAL A 16 -4.85 -29.43 6.62
CA VAL A 16 -3.49 -29.50 6.08
C VAL A 16 -2.46 -29.80 7.17
N LEU A 17 -2.57 -29.17 8.35
CA LEU A 17 -1.66 -29.45 9.47
C LEU A 17 -1.72 -30.92 9.91
N VAL A 18 -2.91 -31.50 10.00
CA VAL A 18 -3.09 -32.93 10.34
C VAL A 18 -2.50 -33.81 9.24
N SER A 19 -2.82 -33.54 7.98
CA SER A 19 -2.31 -34.33 6.85
C SER A 19 -0.79 -34.31 6.74
N VAL A 20 -0.17 -33.14 6.97
CA VAL A 20 1.30 -33.01 7.01
C VAL A 20 1.87 -33.73 8.24
N GLY A 21 1.20 -33.57 9.40
CA GLY A 21 1.59 -34.27 10.64
C GLY A 21 1.59 -35.79 10.50
N ASP A 22 0.61 -36.36 9.79
CA ASP A 22 0.55 -37.79 9.49
C ASP A 22 1.67 -38.25 8.55
N ALA A 23 2.08 -37.37 7.60
CA ALA A 23 3.09 -37.68 6.59
C ALA A 23 4.53 -37.61 7.12
N ILE A 24 4.87 -36.55 7.88
CA ILE A 24 6.25 -36.27 8.36
C ILE A 24 6.43 -36.38 9.86
N GLY A 25 5.35 -36.63 10.60
CA GLY A 25 5.32 -36.71 12.03
C GLY A 25 5.04 -35.38 12.73
N ALA A 26 4.37 -35.45 13.88
CA ALA A 26 3.93 -34.25 14.62
C ALA A 26 5.08 -33.33 15.03
N TRP A 27 6.21 -33.85 15.48
CA TRP A 27 7.38 -33.07 15.89
C TRP A 27 7.98 -32.29 14.73
N SER A 28 8.11 -32.91 13.55
CA SER A 28 8.64 -32.26 12.34
C SER A 28 7.72 -31.15 11.89
N THR A 29 6.41 -31.37 11.95
CA THR A 29 5.40 -30.36 11.60
C THR A 29 5.45 -29.15 12.53
N ILE A 30 5.53 -29.37 13.84
CA ILE A 30 5.67 -28.28 14.83
C ILE A 30 6.96 -27.49 14.59
N LEU A 31 8.08 -28.18 14.37
CA LEU A 31 9.36 -27.52 14.10
C LEU A 31 9.29 -26.67 12.84
N LEU A 32 8.65 -27.17 11.79
CA LEU A 32 8.49 -26.46 10.52
C LEU A 32 7.63 -25.20 10.69
N VAL A 33 6.52 -25.27 11.42
CA VAL A 33 5.69 -24.10 11.74
C VAL A 33 6.47 -23.06 12.56
N ILE A 34 7.28 -23.48 13.52
CA ILE A 34 8.13 -22.54 14.29
C ILE A 34 9.15 -21.86 13.38
N ILE A 35 9.80 -22.61 12.49
CA ILE A 35 10.79 -22.07 11.55
C ILE A 35 10.14 -21.06 10.62
N THR A 36 8.98 -21.37 10.03
CA THR A 36 8.27 -20.44 9.14
C THR A 36 7.85 -19.17 9.87
N ALA A 37 7.35 -19.28 11.10
CA ALA A 37 6.99 -18.15 11.94
C ALA A 37 8.20 -17.24 12.26
N LEU A 38 9.37 -17.83 12.57
CA LEU A 38 10.61 -17.08 12.82
C LEU A 38 11.10 -16.34 11.56
N ILE A 39 11.12 -17.03 10.43
CA ILE A 39 11.49 -16.42 9.13
C ILE A 39 10.51 -15.29 8.79
N GLY A 40 9.21 -15.56 8.88
CA GLY A 40 8.17 -14.58 8.59
C GLY A 40 8.25 -13.35 9.46
N SER A 41 8.44 -13.52 10.78
CA SER A 41 8.56 -12.40 11.72
C SER A 41 9.80 -11.53 11.43
N THR A 42 10.90 -12.15 11.05
CA THR A 42 12.14 -11.44 10.69
C THR A 42 11.95 -10.64 9.40
N LEU A 43 11.37 -11.27 8.38
CA LEU A 43 11.05 -10.61 7.10
C LEU A 43 10.05 -9.47 7.29
N LEU A 44 9.03 -9.68 8.12
CA LEU A 44 8.02 -8.66 8.43
C LEU A 44 8.66 -7.41 9.05
N LYS A 45 9.54 -7.59 10.03
CA LYS A 45 10.28 -6.48 10.65
C LYS A 45 11.15 -5.74 9.64
N GLN A 46 11.98 -6.45 8.87
CA GLN A 46 12.86 -5.85 7.87
C GLN A 46 12.08 -5.06 6.82
N GLN A 47 11.00 -5.63 6.33
CA GLN A 47 10.15 -5.01 5.32
C GLN A 47 9.42 -3.79 5.87
N GLY A 48 8.88 -3.89 7.08
CA GLY A 48 8.19 -2.80 7.76
C GLY A 48 9.08 -1.57 7.93
N TRP A 49 10.30 -1.75 8.42
CA TRP A 49 11.29 -0.67 8.55
C TRP A 49 11.68 -0.08 7.19
N SER A 50 11.88 -0.93 6.17
CA SER A 50 12.22 -0.46 4.83
C SER A 50 11.12 0.43 4.22
N ILE A 51 9.86 0.03 4.36
CA ILE A 51 8.73 0.82 3.85
C ILE A 51 8.56 2.12 4.63
N MET A 52 8.73 2.09 5.95
CA MET A 52 8.65 3.29 6.77
C MET A 52 9.73 4.31 6.39
N ALA A 53 10.97 3.86 6.17
CA ALA A 53 12.05 4.72 5.71
C ALA A 53 11.77 5.33 4.32
N LYS A 54 11.25 4.54 3.37
CA LYS A 54 10.85 5.04 2.05
C LYS A 54 9.72 6.05 2.13
N ALA A 55 8.72 5.80 2.97
CA ALA A 55 7.61 6.74 3.16
C ALA A 55 8.10 8.08 3.73
N GLN A 56 9.00 8.06 4.71
CA GLN A 56 9.60 9.28 5.26
C GLN A 56 10.42 10.03 4.21
N GLN A 57 11.18 9.33 3.38
CA GLN A 57 11.92 9.93 2.28
C GLN A 57 11.00 10.59 1.26
N SER A 58 9.93 9.92 0.84
CA SER A 58 8.94 10.49 -0.09
C SER A 58 8.32 11.77 0.46
N ILE A 59 8.01 11.81 1.76
CA ILE A 59 7.49 13.01 2.44
C ILE A 59 8.54 14.13 2.47
N ALA A 60 9.80 13.81 2.79
CA ALA A 60 10.88 14.79 2.81
C ALA A 60 11.15 15.41 1.43
N GLU A 61 10.92 14.66 0.37
CA GLU A 61 11.00 15.12 -1.02
C GLU A 61 9.72 15.83 -1.50
N GLY A 62 8.74 16.07 -0.62
CA GLY A 62 7.48 16.73 -0.94
C GLY A 62 6.54 15.89 -1.80
N ARG A 63 6.78 14.58 -1.92
CA ARG A 63 5.94 13.64 -2.66
C ARG A 63 4.96 12.92 -1.73
N THR A 64 3.78 12.60 -2.24
CA THR A 64 2.81 11.79 -1.49
C THR A 64 3.23 10.32 -1.49
N PRO A 65 3.40 9.65 -0.33
CA PRO A 65 3.88 8.27 -0.22
C PRO A 65 2.77 7.25 -0.51
N ALA A 66 2.05 7.42 -1.62
CA ALA A 66 0.88 6.59 -1.94
C ALA A 66 1.23 5.12 -2.22
N LEU A 67 2.36 4.87 -2.88
CA LEU A 67 2.85 3.52 -3.16
C LEU A 67 3.33 2.83 -1.88
N GLU A 68 4.06 3.55 -1.05
CA GLU A 68 4.58 3.07 0.22
C GLU A 68 3.44 2.72 1.18
N MET A 69 2.35 3.48 1.17
CA MET A 69 1.15 3.18 1.95
C MET A 69 0.49 1.88 1.47
N LEU A 70 0.35 1.67 0.15
CA LEU A 70 -0.19 0.42 -0.40
C LEU A 70 0.71 -0.77 -0.08
N GLU A 71 2.04 -0.62 -0.23
CA GLU A 71 2.99 -1.63 0.17
C GLU A 71 2.89 -1.95 1.67
N GLY A 72 2.72 -0.94 2.51
CA GLY A 72 2.53 -1.09 3.95
C GLY A 72 1.27 -1.89 4.31
N VAL A 73 0.16 -1.66 3.61
CA VAL A 73 -1.08 -2.44 3.79
C VAL A 73 -0.86 -3.92 3.44
N VAL A 74 -0.17 -4.22 2.33
CA VAL A 74 0.14 -5.61 1.94
C VAL A 74 1.01 -6.29 3.00
N ILE A 75 2.03 -5.59 3.53
CA ILE A 75 2.89 -6.11 4.62
C ILE A 75 2.06 -6.38 5.88
N LEU A 76 1.16 -5.47 6.23
CA LEU A 76 0.32 -5.61 7.41
C LEU A 76 -0.61 -6.82 7.28
N VAL A 77 -1.28 -6.98 6.14
CA VAL A 77 -2.12 -8.15 5.85
C VAL A 77 -1.29 -9.44 5.89
N SER A 78 -0.11 -9.45 5.28
CA SER A 78 0.81 -10.60 5.33
C SER A 78 1.23 -10.93 6.76
N GLY A 79 1.47 -9.91 7.59
CA GLY A 79 1.78 -10.09 9.01
C GLY A 79 0.63 -10.71 9.79
N VAL A 80 -0.60 -10.30 9.53
CA VAL A 80 -1.80 -10.88 10.15
C VAL A 80 -1.98 -12.34 9.74
N LEU A 81 -1.72 -12.69 8.46
CA LEU A 81 -1.77 -14.08 8.00
C LEU A 81 -0.71 -14.94 8.72
N LEU A 82 0.51 -14.43 8.88
CA LEU A 82 1.57 -15.14 9.61
C LEU A 82 1.33 -15.25 11.12
N LEU A 83 0.48 -14.41 11.70
CA LEU A 83 0.11 -14.47 13.11
C LEU A 83 -0.84 -15.65 13.38
N THR A 84 -1.58 -16.09 12.38
CA THR A 84 -2.46 -17.26 12.43
C THR A 84 -1.64 -18.47 12.01
N PRO A 85 -1.17 -19.33 12.95
CA PRO A 85 -0.30 -20.45 12.59
C PRO A 85 -1.03 -21.43 11.68
N GLY A 86 -0.59 -21.53 10.43
CA GLY A 86 -1.17 -22.40 9.43
C GLY A 86 -0.23 -22.55 8.23
N PHE A 87 -0.35 -23.66 7.52
CA PHE A 87 0.54 -23.98 6.40
C PHE A 87 0.24 -23.14 5.15
N ILE A 88 -1.04 -22.97 4.85
CA ILE A 88 -1.51 -22.18 3.70
C ILE A 88 -1.35 -20.69 4.00
N THR A 89 -1.79 -20.25 5.17
CA THR A 89 -1.70 -18.83 5.57
C THR A 89 -0.25 -18.38 5.72
N ASP A 90 0.65 -19.21 6.25
CA ASP A 90 2.09 -18.92 6.28
C ASP A 90 2.69 -18.80 4.88
N GLY A 91 2.33 -19.70 3.96
CA GLY A 91 2.76 -19.63 2.57
C GLY A 91 2.29 -18.35 1.89
N LEU A 92 1.02 -17.98 2.03
CA LEU A 92 0.45 -16.74 1.50
C LEU A 92 1.07 -15.49 2.14
N GLY A 93 1.29 -15.51 3.45
CA GLY A 93 1.96 -14.44 4.17
C GLY A 93 3.39 -14.20 3.70
N LEU A 94 4.17 -15.27 3.54
CA LEU A 94 5.52 -15.21 3.01
C LEU A 94 5.56 -14.71 1.55
N LEU A 95 4.62 -15.14 0.71
CA LEU A 95 4.48 -14.63 -0.65
C LEU A 95 4.21 -13.12 -0.64
N GLY A 96 3.31 -12.63 0.22
CA GLY A 96 2.99 -11.21 0.34
C GLY A 96 4.15 -10.36 0.87
N LEU A 97 5.06 -10.96 1.68
CA LEU A 97 6.27 -10.31 2.14
C LEU A 97 7.36 -10.24 1.07
N THR A 98 7.31 -11.06 0.03
CA THR A 98 8.33 -11.05 -1.01
C THR A 98 8.21 -9.79 -1.88
N PRO A 99 9.28 -8.96 -2.05
CA PRO A 99 9.21 -7.70 -2.78
C PRO A 99 8.77 -7.88 -4.24
N TRP A 100 9.10 -9.00 -4.85
CA TRP A 100 8.75 -9.32 -6.23
C TRP A 100 7.25 -9.58 -6.40
N SER A 101 6.67 -10.39 -5.53
CA SER A 101 5.23 -10.67 -5.51
C SER A 101 4.42 -9.40 -5.30
N ARG A 102 4.87 -8.53 -4.37
CA ARG A 102 4.23 -7.27 -4.04
C ARG A 102 4.17 -6.31 -5.22
N ARG A 103 5.27 -6.16 -5.97
CA ARG A 103 5.29 -5.32 -7.19
C ARG A 103 4.29 -5.83 -8.23
N TYR A 104 4.18 -7.14 -8.40
CA TYR A 104 3.22 -7.73 -9.31
C TYR A 104 1.77 -7.42 -8.90
N PHE A 105 1.44 -7.59 -7.61
CA PHE A 105 0.11 -7.27 -7.07
C PHE A 105 -0.22 -5.78 -7.19
N ILE A 106 0.70 -4.91 -6.84
CA ILE A 106 0.49 -3.46 -6.87
C ILE A 106 0.35 -2.97 -8.32
N ASN A 107 1.18 -3.43 -9.23
CA ASN A 107 1.07 -3.05 -10.64
C ASN A 107 -0.25 -3.52 -11.24
N HIS A 108 -0.64 -4.76 -10.99
CA HIS A 108 -1.92 -5.28 -11.48
C HIS A 108 -3.13 -4.55 -10.86
N PHE A 109 -3.05 -4.18 -9.59
CA PHE A 109 -4.10 -3.41 -8.92
C PHE A 109 -4.14 -1.95 -9.38
N LEU A 110 -2.98 -1.34 -9.62
CA LEU A 110 -2.86 0.02 -10.15
C LEU A 110 -3.35 0.10 -11.60
N GLU A 111 -2.98 -0.83 -12.46
CA GLU A 111 -3.49 -0.88 -13.84
C GLU A 111 -5.02 -0.95 -13.87
N LYS A 112 -5.61 -1.76 -13.02
CA LYS A 112 -7.06 -1.94 -12.96
C LYS A 112 -7.82 -0.76 -12.35
N ASN A 113 -7.16 0.05 -11.52
CA ASN A 113 -7.75 1.21 -10.84
C ASN A 113 -7.12 2.56 -11.25
N ALA A 114 -6.11 2.55 -12.12
CA ALA A 114 -5.41 3.76 -12.57
C ALA A 114 -6.38 4.76 -13.22
N GLU A 115 -7.34 4.29 -14.01
CA GLU A 115 -8.36 5.14 -14.61
C GLU A 115 -9.24 5.85 -13.58
N ARG A 116 -9.54 5.21 -12.45
CA ARG A 116 -10.35 5.80 -11.38
C ARG A 116 -9.59 6.79 -10.50
N VAL A 117 -8.31 6.54 -10.29
CA VAL A 117 -7.45 7.39 -9.44
C VAL A 117 -6.94 8.60 -10.23
N PHE A 118 -6.55 8.43 -11.50
CA PHE A 118 -6.10 9.52 -12.37
C PHE A 118 -7.23 10.44 -12.82
N SER A 119 -8.42 9.92 -13.10
CA SER A 119 -9.58 10.73 -13.49
C SER A 119 -10.00 11.68 -12.36
N LYS A 120 -9.92 11.24 -11.09
CA LYS A 120 -10.24 12.09 -9.94
C LYS A 120 -9.18 13.17 -9.66
N ARG A 121 -7.93 12.93 -10.06
CA ARG A 121 -6.83 13.86 -9.85
C ARG A 121 -6.81 14.98 -10.89
N ASN A 122 -7.16 14.68 -12.13
CA ASN A 122 -7.26 15.69 -13.19
C ASN A 122 -8.46 16.63 -12.98
N SER A 123 -9.58 16.16 -12.45
CA SER A 123 -10.74 17.04 -12.21
C SER A 123 -10.51 18.07 -11.09
N VAL A 124 -9.65 17.76 -10.11
CA VAL A 124 -9.33 18.72 -9.04
C VAL A 124 -8.36 19.80 -9.50
N PHE A 125 -7.43 19.48 -10.42
CA PHE A 125 -6.49 20.48 -10.94
C PHE A 125 -7.13 21.39 -12.00
N ILE A 126 -8.06 20.89 -12.82
CA ILE A 126 -8.76 21.69 -13.83
C ILE A 126 -9.71 22.68 -13.16
N HIS A 127 -10.38 22.31 -12.05
CA HIS A 127 -11.24 23.24 -11.32
C HIS A 127 -10.48 24.37 -10.59
N LYS A 128 -9.21 24.15 -10.25
CA LYS A 128 -8.41 25.17 -9.56
C LYS A 128 -7.74 26.13 -10.56
N SER A 129 -7.52 25.70 -11.80
CA SER A 129 -6.99 26.56 -12.87
C SER A 129 -8.07 27.40 -13.54
N SER A 130 -9.32 26.90 -13.67
CA SER A 130 -10.39 27.65 -14.31
C SER A 130 -11.01 28.75 -13.44
N ASN A 131 -10.74 28.77 -12.13
CA ASN A 131 -11.22 29.84 -11.24
C ASN A 131 -10.22 31.01 -11.09
N GLN A 132 -9.05 30.95 -11.76
CA GLN A 132 -8.07 32.04 -11.73
C GLN A 132 -7.95 32.82 -13.04
N GLU A 133 -8.63 32.38 -14.11
CA GLU A 133 -8.54 33.07 -15.41
C GLU A 133 -9.76 33.93 -15.81
N THR A 134 -10.69 34.18 -14.88
CA THR A 134 -11.87 35.01 -15.22
C THR A 134 -11.96 36.29 -14.36
N LYS A 135 -10.82 36.94 -14.06
CA LYS A 135 -10.85 38.24 -13.40
C LYS A 135 -9.76 39.24 -13.84
N THR A 136 -9.31 39.17 -15.10
CA THR A 136 -8.54 40.29 -15.66
C THR A 136 -8.78 40.39 -17.15
N ALA A 137 -9.96 40.86 -17.52
CA ALA A 137 -10.20 41.47 -18.83
C ALA A 137 -11.39 42.40 -18.67
N ASP A 138 -11.17 43.58 -18.21
CA ASP A 138 -11.78 44.81 -18.62
C ASP A 138 -11.31 45.95 -17.73
N LYS A 139 -10.43 46.78 -18.26
CA LYS A 139 -10.34 48.21 -18.09
C LYS A 139 -9.03 48.72 -18.70
N ASP A 140 -9.03 48.94 -20.01
CA ASP A 140 -8.20 49.96 -20.63
C ASP A 140 -8.76 51.33 -20.22
N GLU A 141 -8.27 51.86 -19.14
CA GLU A 141 -8.31 53.30 -18.85
C GLU A 141 -6.87 53.80 -18.76
N PRO A 142 -6.42 54.70 -19.60
CA PRO A 142 -5.10 55.35 -19.48
C PRO A 142 -5.10 56.24 -18.24
N ILE A 143 -4.15 55.96 -17.33
CA ILE A 143 -3.90 56.84 -16.17
C ILE A 143 -3.10 58.03 -16.68
N GLU A 144 -3.74 59.20 -16.84
CA GLU A 144 -3.06 60.48 -17.03
C GLU A 144 -2.38 60.83 -15.70
N GLY A 145 -1.03 60.74 -15.67
CA GLY A 145 -0.21 61.24 -14.56
C GLY A 145 0.10 62.73 -14.75
N GLU A 146 -0.48 63.62 -13.97
CA GLU A 146 -0.03 65.01 -13.86
C GLU A 146 1.34 65.05 -13.17
N PHE A 147 2.35 65.54 -13.90
CA PHE A 147 3.66 65.89 -13.39
C PHE A 147 3.60 67.27 -12.74
N TRP A 148 3.84 67.37 -11.45
CA TRP A 148 4.09 68.67 -10.81
C TRP A 148 5.61 68.95 -10.82
N GLU A 149 6.02 70.01 -11.56
CA GLU A 149 7.36 70.61 -11.48
C GLU A 149 7.30 71.66 -10.35
N ASP A 150 8.01 71.37 -9.24
CA ASP A 150 8.36 72.44 -8.26
C ASP A 150 9.61 73.15 -8.69
N LYS A 151 9.47 74.49 -8.75
CA LYS A 151 10.59 75.43 -8.92
C LYS A 151 11.28 75.71 -7.60
#